data_7c24f55b308120f499e3476afa083fa4
#
_entry.id   7c24f55b308120f499e3476afa083fa4
#
_cell.length_a   1.000
_cell.length_b   1.000
_cell.length_c   1.000
_cell.angle_alpha   90.00
_cell.angle_beta   90.00
_cell.angle_gamma   90.00
#
_symmetry.space_group_name_H-M   'P 1'
#
loop_
_entity.id
_entity.type
_entity.pdbx_description
1 polymer ?
#
loop_
_entity_poly.entity_id
_entity_poly.type
_entity_poly.pdbx_seq_one_letter_code
_entity_poly.pdbx_strand_id
1 'polypeptide(L)'
;MSFALPMQSAKSEYDALRLSFDAMELGADSVICGTWGVKFIEAVAHAGIPTEGHIGLVPRRSTWTGGFKAVGKTVEQAKKLYNDIKILENIGVWAVEVEVIPENIMAILSPQTSLITSSLGSGVGDIQFLFAEDILGNTKGPYPRHSKQYADLYGLKQKLQQTRINAFKNYIKDIKDNKFPYKNFTVSANDDVVNALEKYTEKMKNGI
;
A
#
# COMPACT_ATOMS: atom_id res chain seq x y z
N MET A 1 6.01 6.99 13.72
CA MET A 1 5.53 6.11 12.60
C MET A 1 5.40 4.68 13.12
N SER A 2 4.20 4.09 13.02
CA SER A 2 3.95 2.71 13.43
C SER A 2 4.25 1.74 12.30
N PHE A 3 4.94 0.64 12.59
CA PHE A 3 5.24 -0.43 11.63
C PHE A 3 4.32 -1.64 11.88
N ALA A 4 3.58 -2.04 10.85
CA ALA A 4 2.78 -3.26 10.92
C ALA A 4 3.70 -4.49 10.74
N LEU A 5 3.76 -5.32 11.77
CA LEU A 5 4.57 -6.53 11.74
C LEU A 5 3.79 -7.69 11.11
N PRO A 6 4.43 -8.49 10.24
CA PRO A 6 3.74 -9.55 9.52
C PRO A 6 3.35 -10.72 10.43
N MET A 7 2.08 -11.13 10.35
CA MET A 7 1.51 -12.23 11.15
C MET A 7 2.31 -13.54 11.11
N GLN A 8 2.86 -13.89 9.95
CA GLN A 8 3.49 -15.19 9.73
C GLN A 8 4.95 -15.27 10.21
N SER A 9 5.51 -14.14 10.67
CA SER A 9 6.93 -14.05 11.03
C SER A 9 7.19 -14.34 12.51
N ALA A 10 6.20 -14.18 13.40
CA ALA A 10 6.32 -14.50 14.80
C ALA A 10 5.70 -15.88 15.09
N LYS A 11 6.55 -16.86 15.37
CA LYS A 11 6.18 -18.21 15.75
C LYS A 11 6.40 -18.49 17.24
N SER A 12 7.08 -17.57 17.91
CA SER A 12 7.45 -17.62 19.32
C SER A 12 7.53 -16.21 19.90
N GLU A 13 7.57 -16.07 21.22
CA GLU A 13 7.82 -14.79 21.89
C GLU A 13 9.18 -14.20 21.48
N TYR A 14 10.19 -15.04 21.32
CA TYR A 14 11.50 -14.63 20.83
C TYR A 14 11.41 -13.97 19.44
N ASP A 15 10.68 -14.59 18.51
CA ASP A 15 10.50 -14.01 17.16
C ASP A 15 9.76 -12.68 17.24
N ALA A 16 8.72 -12.59 18.09
CA ALA A 16 7.94 -11.38 18.29
C ALA A 16 8.83 -10.22 18.80
N LEU A 17 9.62 -10.49 19.82
CA LEU A 17 10.57 -9.52 20.39
C LEU A 17 11.63 -9.12 19.36
N ARG A 18 12.28 -10.08 18.71
CA ARG A 18 13.31 -9.80 17.69
C ARG A 18 12.77 -8.91 16.57
N LEU A 19 11.64 -9.26 15.98
CA LEU A 19 11.04 -8.47 14.89
C LEU A 19 10.66 -7.06 15.35
N SER A 20 10.19 -6.93 16.59
CA SER A 20 9.79 -5.64 17.14
C SER A 20 11.02 -4.77 17.42
N PHE A 21 12.09 -5.31 17.98
CA PHE A 21 13.36 -4.58 18.17
C PHE A 21 14.00 -4.21 16.83
N ASP A 22 14.04 -5.13 15.86
CA ASP A 22 14.53 -4.86 14.50
C ASP A 22 13.76 -3.66 13.86
N ALA A 23 12.44 -3.59 14.05
CA ALA A 23 11.64 -2.47 13.56
C ALA A 23 11.99 -1.14 14.27
N MET A 24 12.20 -1.17 15.59
CA MET A 24 12.59 0.01 16.36
C MET A 24 13.98 0.51 15.95
N GLU A 25 14.93 -0.38 15.71
CA GLU A 25 16.27 -0.03 15.20
C GLU A 25 16.22 0.59 13.80
N LEU A 26 15.25 0.21 12.97
CA LEU A 26 14.99 0.81 11.66
C LEU A 26 14.26 2.17 11.74
N GLY A 27 13.96 2.66 12.95
CA GLY A 27 13.36 3.97 13.18
C GLY A 27 11.83 3.96 13.31
N ALA A 28 11.22 2.83 13.67
CA ALA A 28 9.82 2.82 14.07
C ALA A 28 9.65 3.53 15.42
N ASP A 29 8.55 4.28 15.60
CA ASP A 29 8.16 4.84 16.90
C ASP A 29 7.29 3.85 17.69
N SER A 30 6.63 2.91 17.00
CA SER A 30 5.81 1.85 17.56
C SER A 30 5.63 0.71 16.58
N VAL A 31 5.08 -0.41 17.05
CA VAL A 31 4.78 -1.58 16.22
C VAL A 31 3.30 -1.97 16.30
N ILE A 32 2.72 -2.38 15.17
CA ILE A 32 1.34 -2.88 15.09
C ILE A 32 1.41 -4.41 15.07
N CYS A 33 0.94 -5.03 16.15
CA CYS A 33 1.00 -6.48 16.37
C CYS A 33 -0.37 -7.17 16.33
N GLY A 34 -1.39 -6.48 15.85
CA GLY A 34 -2.80 -6.88 15.99
C GLY A 34 -3.19 -8.22 15.39
N THR A 35 -2.37 -8.80 14.52
CA THR A 35 -2.59 -10.14 13.94
C THR A 35 -2.00 -11.26 14.79
N TRP A 36 -1.21 -10.93 15.81
CA TRP A 36 -0.57 -11.91 16.69
C TRP A 36 -1.49 -12.35 17.83
N GLY A 37 -1.13 -13.45 18.50
CA GLY A 37 -1.80 -13.85 19.74
C GLY A 37 -1.48 -12.88 20.88
N VAL A 38 -2.41 -12.71 21.82
CA VAL A 38 -2.28 -11.82 22.99
C VAL A 38 -0.93 -12.02 23.70
N LYS A 39 -0.50 -13.27 23.89
CA LYS A 39 0.77 -13.61 24.54
C LYS A 39 2.00 -12.96 23.86
N PHE A 40 2.01 -12.88 22.53
CA PHE A 40 3.10 -12.24 21.81
C PHE A 40 3.05 -10.72 21.90
N ILE A 41 1.84 -10.15 21.85
CA ILE A 41 1.60 -8.71 22.02
C ILE A 41 2.05 -8.29 23.43
N GLU A 42 1.67 -9.05 24.44
CA GLU A 42 2.06 -8.85 25.84
C GLU A 42 3.58 -8.84 26.02
N ALA A 43 4.28 -9.83 25.45
CA ALA A 43 5.73 -9.91 25.53
C ALA A 43 6.40 -8.66 24.95
N VAL A 44 5.92 -8.15 23.82
CA VAL A 44 6.46 -6.95 23.16
C VAL A 44 6.17 -5.69 24.01
N ALA A 45 4.94 -5.53 24.49
CA ALA A 45 4.56 -4.40 25.35
C ALA A 45 5.36 -4.37 26.65
N HIS A 46 5.52 -5.52 27.33
CA HIS A 46 6.33 -5.65 28.55
C HIS A 46 7.84 -5.42 28.32
N ALA A 47 8.33 -5.61 27.10
CA ALA A 47 9.70 -5.24 26.74
C ALA A 47 9.91 -3.73 26.57
N GLY A 48 8.86 -2.91 26.79
CA GLY A 48 8.92 -1.45 26.67
C GLY A 48 8.78 -0.92 25.25
N ILE A 49 8.39 -1.75 24.29
CA ILE A 49 8.15 -1.32 22.92
C ILE A 49 6.72 -0.82 22.81
N PRO A 50 6.48 0.42 22.34
CA PRO A 50 5.13 0.92 22.11
C PRO A 50 4.40 0.05 21.10
N THR A 51 3.31 -0.57 21.56
CA THR A 51 2.61 -1.63 20.81
C THR A 51 1.17 -1.25 20.55
N GLU A 52 0.71 -1.39 19.33
CA GLU A 52 -0.68 -1.20 18.90
C GLU A 52 -1.34 -2.57 18.64
N GLY A 53 -2.51 -2.76 19.22
CA GLY A 53 -3.35 -3.93 19.01
C GLY A 53 -4.29 -3.76 17.82
N HIS A 54 -5.18 -4.77 17.60
CA HIS A 54 -6.17 -4.72 16.54
C HIS A 54 -7.41 -5.53 16.94
N ILE A 55 -8.59 -4.91 16.80
CA ILE A 55 -9.88 -5.55 17.05
C ILE A 55 -10.84 -5.33 15.89
N GLY A 56 -11.94 -6.07 15.90
CA GLY A 56 -12.94 -6.02 14.84
C GLY A 56 -12.61 -6.98 13.70
N LEU A 57 -12.67 -6.50 12.49
CA LEU A 57 -12.27 -7.28 11.33
C LEU A 57 -10.74 -7.27 11.22
N VAL A 58 -10.12 -8.37 11.57
CA VAL A 58 -8.70 -8.60 11.32
C VAL A 58 -8.57 -9.35 9.99
N PRO A 59 -8.13 -8.73 8.88
CA PRO A 59 -8.19 -9.32 7.53
C PRO A 59 -7.54 -10.69 7.43
N ARG A 60 -6.41 -10.89 8.10
CA ARG A 60 -5.69 -12.19 8.14
C ARG A 60 -6.45 -13.30 8.90
N ARG A 61 -7.47 -12.93 9.68
CA ARG A 61 -8.35 -13.84 10.40
C ARG A 61 -9.78 -13.86 9.85
N SER A 62 -9.99 -13.36 8.64
CA SER A 62 -11.33 -13.26 8.03
C SER A 62 -12.06 -14.58 7.88
N THR A 63 -11.35 -15.71 7.80
CA THR A 63 -11.97 -17.05 7.84
C THR A 63 -12.76 -17.30 9.12
N TRP A 64 -12.34 -16.76 10.25
CA TRP A 64 -13.02 -16.91 11.54
C TRP A 64 -14.31 -16.07 11.64
N THR A 65 -14.42 -15.02 10.82
CA THR A 65 -15.62 -14.19 10.73
C THR A 65 -16.53 -14.59 9.56
N GLY A 66 -16.14 -15.59 8.79
CA GLY A 66 -16.87 -16.00 7.58
C GLY A 66 -16.72 -15.02 6.43
N GLY A 67 -15.54 -14.40 6.27
CA GLY A 67 -15.16 -13.44 5.24
C GLY A 67 -14.98 -12.02 5.77
N PHE A 68 -14.83 -11.06 4.84
CA PHE A 68 -14.70 -9.64 5.16
C PHE A 68 -16.06 -9.04 5.56
N LYS A 69 -16.41 -9.19 6.82
CA LYS A 69 -17.69 -8.73 7.40
C LYS A 69 -17.46 -7.90 8.64
N ALA A 70 -18.37 -6.95 8.90
CA ALA A 70 -18.36 -6.20 10.13
C ALA A 70 -18.54 -7.13 11.35
N VAL A 71 -17.71 -6.93 12.36
CA VAL A 71 -17.72 -7.65 13.65
C VAL A 71 -18.40 -6.78 14.70
N GLY A 72 -19.16 -7.38 15.62
CA GLY A 72 -19.88 -6.63 16.66
C GLY A 72 -21.37 -6.46 16.38
N LYS A 73 -21.95 -7.22 15.45
CA LYS A 73 -23.38 -7.15 15.10
C LYS A 73 -24.29 -7.94 16.02
N THR A 74 -23.74 -8.79 16.87
CA THR A 74 -24.52 -9.50 17.91
C THR A 74 -24.07 -9.08 19.32
N VAL A 75 -24.89 -9.34 20.31
CA VAL A 75 -24.56 -9.00 21.71
C VAL A 75 -23.28 -9.70 22.16
N GLU A 76 -23.09 -10.95 21.76
CA GLU A 76 -21.90 -11.75 22.10
C GLU A 76 -20.64 -11.15 21.44
N GLN A 77 -20.75 -10.76 20.17
CA GLN A 77 -19.64 -10.10 19.46
C GLN A 77 -19.30 -8.75 20.09
N ALA A 78 -20.30 -7.93 20.42
CA ALA A 78 -20.07 -6.63 21.04
C ALA A 78 -19.41 -6.77 22.43
N LYS A 79 -19.88 -7.72 23.25
CA LYS A 79 -19.22 -8.04 24.53
C LYS A 79 -17.80 -8.53 24.37
N LYS A 80 -17.57 -9.35 23.33
CA LYS A 80 -16.22 -9.83 23.03
C LYS A 80 -15.29 -8.66 22.66
N LEU A 81 -15.73 -7.72 21.82
CA LEU A 81 -14.94 -6.53 21.47
C LEU A 81 -14.56 -5.72 22.72
N TYR A 82 -15.49 -5.52 23.64
CA TYR A 82 -15.20 -4.86 24.92
C TYR A 82 -14.12 -5.60 25.72
N ASN A 83 -14.27 -6.92 25.85
CA ASN A 83 -13.29 -7.74 26.56
C ASN A 83 -11.91 -7.73 25.87
N ASP A 84 -11.87 -7.79 24.52
CA ASP A 84 -10.63 -7.74 23.75
C ASP A 84 -9.90 -6.40 23.99
N ILE A 85 -10.62 -5.27 24.02
CA ILE A 85 -10.04 -3.96 24.37
C ILE A 85 -9.45 -4.00 25.79
N LYS A 86 -10.19 -4.52 26.78
CA LYS A 86 -9.72 -4.58 28.16
C LYS A 86 -8.50 -5.50 28.33
N ILE A 87 -8.43 -6.58 27.58
CA ILE A 87 -7.23 -7.42 27.54
C ILE A 87 -6.03 -6.64 27.02
N LEU A 88 -6.18 -5.95 25.87
CA LEU A 88 -5.12 -5.14 25.27
C LEU A 88 -4.67 -4.02 26.22
N GLU A 89 -5.61 -3.34 26.87
CA GLU A 89 -5.33 -2.30 27.86
C GLU A 89 -4.51 -2.85 29.04
N ASN A 90 -4.91 -4.00 29.58
CA ASN A 90 -4.24 -4.62 30.74
C ASN A 90 -2.82 -5.13 30.44
N ILE A 91 -2.54 -5.53 29.22
CA ILE A 91 -1.19 -5.98 28.81
C ILE A 91 -0.24 -4.84 28.40
N GLY A 92 -0.67 -3.58 28.54
CA GLY A 92 0.19 -2.41 28.33
C GLY A 92 0.28 -1.93 26.88
N VAL A 93 -0.67 -2.29 26.03
CA VAL A 93 -0.83 -1.72 24.68
C VAL A 93 -1.25 -0.26 24.82
N TRP A 94 -0.74 0.64 23.97
CA TRP A 94 -1.05 2.07 24.04
C TRP A 94 -2.16 2.50 23.09
N ALA A 95 -2.35 1.76 21.98
CA ALA A 95 -3.34 2.06 20.95
C ALA A 95 -3.97 0.78 20.38
N VAL A 96 -5.12 0.92 19.78
CA VAL A 96 -5.83 -0.19 19.13
C VAL A 96 -6.43 0.24 17.79
N GLU A 97 -6.10 -0.48 16.73
CA GLU A 97 -6.80 -0.37 15.46
C GLU A 97 -8.18 -1.03 15.60
N VAL A 98 -9.23 -0.28 15.24
CA VAL A 98 -10.62 -0.71 15.29
C VAL A 98 -11.16 -0.76 13.88
N GLU A 99 -11.18 -1.98 13.31
CA GLU A 99 -11.54 -2.17 11.90
C GLU A 99 -12.94 -2.74 11.73
N VAL A 100 -13.77 -2.02 10.99
CA VAL A 100 -15.09 -2.45 10.50
C VAL A 100 -15.98 -3.06 11.60
N ILE A 101 -16.16 -2.32 12.68
CA ILE A 101 -17.23 -2.57 13.67
C ILE A 101 -18.39 -1.59 13.43
N PRO A 102 -19.62 -1.88 13.91
CA PRO A 102 -20.73 -0.93 13.81
C PRO A 102 -20.41 0.40 14.54
N GLU A 103 -20.70 1.52 13.91
CA GLU A 103 -20.44 2.87 14.40
C GLU A 103 -21.06 3.10 15.81
N ASN A 104 -22.28 2.64 16.04
CA ASN A 104 -22.95 2.77 17.33
C ASN A 104 -22.32 1.90 18.43
N ILE A 105 -21.64 0.81 18.08
CA ILE A 105 -20.85 0.01 19.02
C ILE A 105 -19.54 0.74 19.33
N MET A 106 -18.88 1.30 18.32
CA MET A 106 -17.67 2.11 18.52
C MET A 106 -17.92 3.29 19.46
N ALA A 107 -19.01 4.01 19.27
CA ALA A 107 -19.41 5.14 20.12
C ALA A 107 -19.58 4.76 21.61
N ILE A 108 -19.90 3.50 21.89
CA ILE A 108 -19.98 2.98 23.26
C ILE A 108 -18.60 2.56 23.77
N LEU A 109 -17.79 1.91 22.91
CA LEU A 109 -16.51 1.31 23.33
C LEU A 109 -15.41 2.35 23.54
N SER A 110 -15.30 3.32 22.64
CA SER A 110 -14.21 4.31 22.66
C SER A 110 -14.10 5.08 24.00
N PRO A 111 -15.20 5.55 24.61
CA PRO A 111 -15.11 6.21 25.93
C PRO A 111 -14.80 5.27 27.11
N GLN A 112 -14.80 3.96 26.90
CA GLN A 112 -14.59 2.97 27.95
C GLN A 112 -13.14 2.46 28.03
N THR A 113 -12.24 3.01 27.25
CA THR A 113 -10.82 2.61 27.24
C THR A 113 -9.90 3.81 27.32
N SER A 114 -8.72 3.60 27.88
CA SER A 114 -7.60 4.56 27.86
C SER A 114 -6.73 4.42 26.60
N LEU A 115 -6.95 3.37 25.79
CA LEU A 115 -6.23 3.18 24.54
C LEU A 115 -6.62 4.23 23.52
N ILE A 116 -5.65 4.73 22.79
CA ILE A 116 -5.94 5.55 21.60
C ILE A 116 -6.59 4.65 20.54
N THR A 117 -7.79 5.01 20.12
CA THR A 117 -8.56 4.25 19.13
C THR A 117 -8.29 4.77 17.72
N SER A 118 -7.68 3.91 16.88
CA SER A 118 -7.44 4.17 15.45
C SER A 118 -8.55 3.53 14.62
N SER A 119 -9.51 4.34 14.14
CA SER A 119 -10.72 3.86 13.50
C SER A 119 -10.55 3.68 11.99
N LEU A 120 -10.80 2.46 11.51
CA LEU A 120 -10.90 2.12 10.09
C LEU A 120 -12.30 1.56 9.78
N GLY A 121 -13.17 2.40 9.24
CA GLY A 121 -14.54 2.01 8.88
C GLY A 121 -15.44 1.69 10.09
N SER A 122 -15.14 2.23 11.25
CA SER A 122 -15.85 1.97 12.51
C SER A 122 -16.53 3.21 13.12
N GLY A 123 -16.63 4.31 12.36
CA GLY A 123 -17.11 5.58 12.86
C GLY A 123 -15.97 6.43 13.45
N VAL A 124 -16.29 7.34 14.36
CA VAL A 124 -15.31 8.26 14.94
C VAL A 124 -14.50 7.57 16.03
N GLY A 125 -13.17 7.63 15.90
CA GLY A 125 -12.19 7.28 16.92
C GLY A 125 -11.28 8.46 17.23
N ASP A 126 -10.29 8.30 18.10
CA ASP A 126 -9.27 9.33 18.38
C ASP A 126 -8.44 9.65 17.14
N ILE A 127 -8.16 8.63 16.32
CA ILE A 127 -7.49 8.72 15.03
C ILE A 127 -8.42 8.14 13.96
N GLN A 128 -8.42 8.76 12.76
CA GLN A 128 -9.06 8.21 11.57
C GLN A 128 -8.01 7.61 10.66
N PHE A 129 -8.18 6.35 10.30
CA PHE A 129 -7.25 5.61 9.45
C PHE A 129 -7.88 5.32 8.07
N LEU A 130 -7.10 5.52 7.03
CA LEU A 130 -7.44 5.12 5.66
C LEU A 130 -6.16 4.83 4.88
N PHE A 131 -6.20 3.80 4.04
CA PHE A 131 -5.05 3.43 3.22
C PHE A 131 -4.74 4.49 2.16
N ALA A 132 -3.45 4.75 1.96
CA ALA A 132 -2.98 5.72 0.96
C ALA A 132 -3.46 5.36 -0.46
N GLU A 133 -3.52 4.08 -0.80
CA GLU A 133 -4.04 3.60 -2.08
C GLU A 133 -5.48 4.04 -2.32
N ASP A 134 -6.30 4.01 -1.26
CA ASP A 134 -7.69 4.42 -1.31
C ASP A 134 -7.79 5.96 -1.41
N ILE A 135 -7.07 6.67 -0.56
CA ILE A 135 -7.01 8.14 -0.57
C ILE A 135 -6.62 8.67 -1.95
N LEU A 136 -5.59 8.08 -2.54
CA LEU A 136 -5.03 8.50 -3.81
C LEU A 136 -5.77 7.96 -5.03
N GLY A 137 -6.70 7.03 -4.86
CA GLY A 137 -7.37 6.39 -5.99
C GLY A 137 -6.39 5.66 -6.91
N ASN A 138 -5.48 4.88 -6.33
CA ASN A 138 -4.34 4.30 -7.05
C ASN A 138 -4.69 3.09 -7.91
N THR A 139 -5.84 2.47 -7.66
CA THR A 139 -6.33 1.24 -8.30
C THR A 139 -7.67 1.47 -9.01
N LYS A 140 -8.06 0.52 -9.86
CA LYS A 140 -9.38 0.56 -10.52
C LYS A 140 -10.55 0.30 -9.56
N GLY A 141 -10.27 -0.22 -8.35
CA GLY A 141 -11.29 -0.77 -7.46
C GLY A 141 -11.58 -2.26 -7.75
N PRO A 142 -12.59 -2.90 -7.12
CA PRO A 142 -13.54 -2.23 -6.22
C PRO A 142 -12.89 -1.74 -4.92
N TYR A 143 -13.41 -0.63 -4.39
CA TYR A 143 -12.96 -0.07 -3.13
C TYR A 143 -13.78 -0.60 -1.95
N PRO A 144 -13.20 -0.74 -0.75
CA PRO A 144 -13.95 -1.04 0.45
C PRO A 144 -15.03 0.03 0.70
N ARG A 145 -16.16 -0.36 1.30
CA ARG A 145 -17.28 0.56 1.57
C ARG A 145 -16.88 1.78 2.40
N HIS A 146 -15.91 1.62 3.30
CA HIS A 146 -15.40 2.69 4.18
C HIS A 146 -14.30 3.53 3.52
N SER A 147 -13.88 3.18 2.31
CA SER A 147 -12.88 3.91 1.56
C SER A 147 -13.48 5.17 0.94
N LYS A 148 -12.71 6.24 0.94
CA LYS A 148 -13.04 7.49 0.24
C LYS A 148 -11.83 7.97 -0.54
N GLN A 149 -12.05 8.17 -1.84
CA GLN A 149 -11.04 8.73 -2.74
C GLN A 149 -11.03 10.24 -2.66
N TYR A 150 -9.83 10.82 -2.67
CA TYR A 150 -9.58 12.26 -2.75
C TYR A 150 -8.80 12.64 -4.02
N ALA A 151 -8.26 11.65 -4.74
CA ALA A 151 -7.59 11.80 -6.02
C ALA A 151 -7.90 10.62 -6.95
N ASP A 152 -7.57 10.75 -8.24
CA ASP A 152 -7.70 9.69 -9.27
C ASP A 152 -6.33 9.43 -9.92
N LEU A 153 -5.40 8.84 -9.20
CA LEU A 153 -4.10 8.49 -9.77
C LEU A 153 -4.20 7.35 -10.78
N TYR A 154 -5.19 6.45 -10.63
CA TYR A 154 -5.41 5.41 -11.62
C TYR A 154 -5.72 6.00 -13.00
N GLY A 155 -6.69 6.92 -13.07
CA GLY A 155 -7.04 7.59 -14.32
C GLY A 155 -5.89 8.38 -14.94
N LEU A 156 -5.09 9.06 -14.11
CA LEU A 156 -3.89 9.77 -14.57
C LEU A 156 -2.84 8.79 -15.15
N LYS A 157 -2.60 7.65 -14.52
CA LYS A 157 -1.71 6.60 -15.02
C LYS A 157 -2.19 6.03 -16.35
N GLN A 158 -3.51 5.81 -16.51
CA GLN A 158 -4.09 5.36 -17.77
C GLN A 158 -3.90 6.38 -18.89
N LYS A 159 -4.14 7.66 -18.63
CA LYS A 159 -3.90 8.75 -19.59
C LYS A 159 -2.42 8.81 -20.01
N LEU A 160 -1.51 8.74 -19.05
CA LEU A 160 -0.08 8.72 -19.31
C LEU A 160 0.32 7.54 -20.20
N GLN A 161 -0.18 6.35 -19.89
CA GLN A 161 0.10 5.15 -20.68
C GLN A 161 -0.46 5.27 -22.10
N GLN A 162 -1.68 5.79 -22.26
CA GLN A 162 -2.26 6.01 -23.58
C GLN A 162 -1.46 7.04 -24.40
N THR A 163 -0.98 8.10 -23.75
CA THR A 163 -0.11 9.10 -24.40
C THR A 163 1.18 8.46 -24.91
N ARG A 164 1.82 7.60 -24.11
CA ARG A 164 3.02 6.85 -24.53
C ARG A 164 2.72 5.96 -25.74
N ILE A 165 1.64 5.20 -25.68
CA ILE A 165 1.22 4.33 -26.81
C ILE A 165 1.00 5.16 -28.08
N ASN A 166 0.30 6.28 -27.98
CA ASN A 166 0.04 7.15 -29.13
C ASN A 166 1.32 7.76 -29.71
N ALA A 167 2.26 8.16 -28.87
CA ALA A 167 3.55 8.68 -29.32
C ALA A 167 4.32 7.64 -30.16
N PHE A 168 4.42 6.40 -29.67
CA PHE A 168 5.07 5.33 -30.46
C PHE A 168 4.30 4.96 -31.74
N LYS A 169 2.97 4.94 -31.71
CA LYS A 169 2.16 4.72 -32.93
C LYS A 169 2.41 5.81 -33.98
N ASN A 170 2.47 7.07 -33.56
CA ASN A 170 2.76 8.20 -34.45
C ASN A 170 4.16 8.10 -35.03
N TYR A 171 5.17 7.81 -34.20
CA TYR A 171 6.54 7.59 -34.65
C TYR A 171 6.65 6.48 -35.71
N ILE A 172 6.04 5.32 -35.44
CA ILE A 172 6.01 4.20 -36.41
C ILE A 172 5.32 4.59 -37.70
N LYS A 173 4.21 5.35 -37.59
CA LYS A 173 3.48 5.85 -38.75
C LYS A 173 4.35 6.79 -39.59
N ASP A 174 5.05 7.73 -38.97
CA ASP A 174 5.91 8.69 -39.69
C ASP A 174 7.06 7.99 -40.43
N ILE A 175 7.63 6.92 -39.84
CA ILE A 175 8.62 6.08 -40.55
C ILE A 175 7.99 5.41 -41.76
N LYS A 176 6.80 4.78 -41.63
CA LYS A 176 6.13 4.09 -42.73
C LYS A 176 5.70 5.05 -43.86
N ASP A 177 5.29 6.25 -43.49
CA ASP A 177 4.87 7.30 -44.41
C ASP A 177 6.05 8.11 -44.98
N ASN A 178 7.32 7.74 -44.72
CA ASN A 178 8.56 8.46 -45.06
C ASN A 178 8.57 9.92 -44.59
N LYS A 179 7.93 10.21 -43.47
CA LYS A 179 7.91 11.54 -42.82
C LYS A 179 9.02 11.73 -41.80
N PHE A 180 9.66 10.64 -41.38
CA PHE A 180 10.81 10.63 -40.48
C PHE A 180 11.81 9.56 -40.92
N PRO A 181 13.14 9.86 -40.92
CA PRO A 181 13.74 11.19 -40.74
C PRO A 181 13.63 12.06 -42.01
N TYR A 182 13.60 13.38 -41.83
CA TYR A 182 13.73 14.33 -42.93
C TYR A 182 14.71 15.45 -42.56
N LYS A 183 14.97 16.43 -43.50
CA LYS A 183 16.08 17.37 -43.42
C LYS A 183 16.41 17.96 -42.05
N ASN A 184 15.41 18.23 -41.21
CA ASN A 184 15.65 18.83 -39.88
C ASN A 184 16.25 17.86 -38.87
N PHE A 185 16.27 16.57 -39.18
CA PHE A 185 16.74 15.50 -38.26
C PHE A 185 17.94 14.75 -38.85
N THR A 186 18.51 15.24 -39.96
CA THR A 186 19.64 14.64 -40.67
C THR A 186 20.74 15.66 -40.90
N VAL A 187 21.95 15.18 -41.10
CA VAL A 187 23.09 15.99 -41.54
C VAL A 187 23.54 15.51 -42.90
N SER A 188 24.06 16.42 -43.71
CA SER A 188 24.61 16.12 -45.02
C SER A 188 26.13 16.29 -45.00
N ALA A 189 26.82 15.45 -45.73
CA ALA A 189 28.24 15.65 -46.03
C ALA A 189 28.40 16.66 -47.17
N ASN A 190 29.59 17.23 -47.31
CA ASN A 190 29.92 18.08 -48.44
C ASN A 190 29.97 17.27 -49.75
N ASP A 191 29.70 17.92 -50.87
CA ASP A 191 29.61 17.27 -52.19
C ASP A 191 30.90 16.56 -52.60
N ASP A 192 32.06 17.10 -52.25
CA ASP A 192 33.35 16.47 -52.51
C ASP A 192 33.53 15.13 -51.80
N VAL A 193 33.04 15.00 -50.58
CA VAL A 193 33.04 13.74 -49.81
C VAL A 193 32.08 12.73 -50.43
N VAL A 194 30.87 13.15 -50.82
CA VAL A 194 29.89 12.32 -51.51
C VAL A 194 30.45 11.79 -52.81
N ASN A 195 30.96 12.67 -53.68
CA ASN A 195 31.54 12.31 -54.99
C ASN A 195 32.75 11.36 -54.85
N ALA A 196 33.59 11.55 -53.83
CA ALA A 196 34.72 10.66 -53.57
C ALA A 196 34.27 9.24 -53.18
N LEU A 197 33.26 9.15 -52.37
CA LEU A 197 32.68 7.88 -51.93
C LEU A 197 31.99 7.14 -53.10
N GLU A 198 31.25 7.84 -53.94
CA GLU A 198 30.59 7.26 -55.11
C GLU A 198 31.63 6.64 -56.07
N LYS A 199 32.69 7.38 -56.42
CA LYS A 199 33.80 6.86 -57.24
C LYS A 199 34.46 5.63 -56.61
N TYR A 200 34.64 5.62 -55.31
CA TYR A 200 35.24 4.49 -54.61
C TYR A 200 34.33 3.25 -54.68
N THR A 201 33.02 3.41 -54.42
CA THR A 201 32.07 2.29 -54.44
C THR A 201 31.88 1.72 -55.85
N GLU A 202 31.96 2.54 -56.93
CA GLU A 202 31.91 2.07 -58.31
C GLU A 202 33.15 1.21 -58.65
N LYS A 203 34.35 1.62 -58.26
CA LYS A 203 35.57 0.81 -58.45
C LYS A 203 35.45 -0.54 -57.76
N MET A 204 34.95 -0.57 -56.53
CA MET A 204 34.81 -1.83 -55.78
C MET A 204 33.75 -2.78 -56.38
N LYS A 205 32.70 -2.23 -57.02
CA LYS A 205 31.71 -3.06 -57.75
C LYS A 205 32.27 -3.66 -59.03
N ASN A 206 33.22 -3.01 -59.67
CA ASN A 206 33.81 -3.45 -60.92
C ASN A 206 35.04 -4.34 -60.74
N GLY A 207 35.36 -4.74 -59.51
CA GLY A 207 36.41 -5.74 -59.24
C GLY A 207 37.84 -5.23 -59.41
N ILE A 208 38.07 -3.94 -59.24
CA ILE A 208 39.42 -3.31 -59.28
C ILE A 208 39.78 -2.85 -57.86
#